data_fb3112b30ba5a4a5f57f9a98a16aa70b
#
_entry.id   fb3112b30ba5a4a5f57f9a98a16aa70b
#
_cell.length_a   1.000
_cell.length_b   1.000
_cell.length_c   1.000
_cell.angle_alpha   90.00
_cell.angle_beta   90.00
_cell.angle_gamma   90.00
#
_symmetry.space_group_name_H-M   'P 1'
#
loop_
_entity.id
_entity.type
_entity.pdbx_description
1 polymer ?
#
loop_
_entity_poly.entity_id
_entity_poly.type
_entity_poly.pdbx_seq_one_letter_code
_entity_poly.pdbx_strand_id
1 'polypeptide(L)'
;AEIQCAYPDRFLGLITVPWDDIDASVKEVERAAALGLKAVTICGSWGDRNLDAYELFPFWEAVSGLDLAFSVHNHTQGHRGTMYDHQTEYPMVGTERFHRLHIGTYLGFGLDYTVACAALTLGGVLDQFPGLRFTFFEAGATWMSYAMHGADRSFFIERACSRTNTRPSELILRHCMTAIENVEPLEQLIAVYGADNYVIGTDFPHPEFQRLPNASTDITDKSSLSAEDKAKILG
;
A
#
# COMPACT_ATOMS: atom_id res chain seq x y z
N ALA A 1 7.36 14.49 -13.34
CA ALA A 1 8.43 14.17 -14.30
C ALA A 1 9.55 15.24 -14.30
N GLU A 2 9.24 16.54 -14.46
CA GLU A 2 10.26 17.62 -14.59
C GLU A 2 11.21 17.69 -13.39
N ILE A 3 10.70 17.64 -12.15
CA ILE A 3 11.52 17.65 -10.93
C ILE A 3 12.41 16.41 -10.86
N GLN A 4 11.85 15.23 -11.18
CA GLN A 4 12.60 14.00 -11.24
C GLN A 4 13.71 14.06 -12.30
N CYS A 5 13.44 14.59 -13.49
CA CYS A 5 14.45 14.78 -14.52
C CYS A 5 15.57 15.75 -14.09
N ALA A 6 15.23 16.79 -13.35
CA ALA A 6 16.21 17.76 -12.86
C ALA A 6 17.07 17.21 -11.69
N TYR A 7 16.50 16.29 -10.90
CA TYR A 7 17.14 15.74 -9.69
C TYR A 7 16.87 14.22 -9.57
N PRO A 8 17.38 13.41 -10.52
CA PRO A 8 17.01 11.98 -10.60
C PRO A 8 17.45 11.15 -9.39
N ASP A 9 18.51 11.57 -8.69
CA ASP A 9 19.02 10.91 -7.49
C ASP A 9 18.30 11.33 -6.19
N ARG A 10 17.34 12.24 -6.29
CA ARG A 10 16.69 12.84 -5.13
C ARG A 10 15.18 12.69 -5.14
N PHE A 11 14.55 12.55 -6.30
CA PHE A 11 13.11 12.52 -6.45
C PHE A 11 12.66 11.39 -7.36
N LEU A 12 11.70 10.62 -6.87
CA LEU A 12 10.93 9.67 -7.64
C LEU A 12 9.46 10.12 -7.61
N GLY A 13 8.95 10.57 -8.77
CA GLY A 13 7.56 10.99 -8.88
C GLY A 13 6.62 9.81 -9.03
N LEU A 14 5.42 9.93 -8.44
CA LEU A 14 4.35 8.97 -8.60
C LEU A 14 3.40 9.39 -9.72
N ILE A 15 2.85 8.40 -10.42
CA ILE A 15 1.80 8.56 -11.42
C ILE A 15 0.47 8.60 -10.68
N THR A 16 -0.31 9.66 -10.88
CA THR A 16 -1.70 9.72 -10.42
C THR A 16 -2.62 9.46 -11.59
N VAL A 17 -3.60 8.60 -11.42
CA VAL A 17 -4.53 8.17 -12.47
C VAL A 17 -5.97 8.59 -12.15
N PRO A 18 -6.84 8.78 -13.16
CA PRO A 18 -8.27 8.96 -12.94
C PRO A 18 -8.90 7.60 -12.56
N TRP A 19 -8.84 7.27 -11.27
CA TRP A 19 -9.08 5.93 -10.72
C TRP A 19 -10.50 5.38 -10.98
N ASP A 20 -11.45 6.22 -11.33
CA ASP A 20 -12.83 5.87 -11.69
C ASP A 20 -13.03 5.58 -13.20
N ASP A 21 -12.00 5.85 -14.04
CA ASP A 21 -11.99 5.54 -15.48
C ASP A 21 -10.75 4.69 -15.82
N ILE A 22 -10.96 3.39 -15.97
CA ILE A 22 -9.85 2.43 -16.19
C ILE A 22 -9.17 2.64 -17.53
N ASP A 23 -9.91 2.93 -18.59
CA ASP A 23 -9.32 3.17 -19.90
C ASP A 23 -8.45 4.45 -19.92
N ALA A 24 -8.90 5.49 -19.24
CA ALA A 24 -8.12 6.70 -19.05
C ALA A 24 -6.91 6.45 -18.14
N SER A 25 -7.05 5.62 -17.11
CA SER A 25 -5.97 5.24 -16.20
C SER A 25 -4.86 4.47 -16.93
N VAL A 26 -5.20 3.52 -17.79
CA VAL A 26 -4.23 2.79 -18.63
C VAL A 26 -3.45 3.76 -19.52
N LYS A 27 -4.14 4.65 -20.23
CA LYS A 27 -3.49 5.66 -21.09
C LYS A 27 -2.56 6.59 -20.31
N GLU A 28 -2.98 7.00 -19.12
CA GLU A 28 -2.15 7.88 -18.28
C GLU A 28 -0.92 7.16 -17.75
N VAL A 29 -1.04 5.90 -17.34
CA VAL A 29 0.10 5.08 -16.93
C VAL A 29 1.12 4.93 -18.05
N GLU A 30 0.68 4.59 -19.27
CA GLU A 30 1.55 4.47 -20.44
C GLU A 30 2.26 5.80 -20.75
N ARG A 31 1.49 6.90 -20.75
CA ARG A 31 2.03 8.24 -21.01
C ARG A 31 3.07 8.66 -19.97
N ALA A 32 2.77 8.45 -18.69
CA ALA A 32 3.63 8.89 -17.59
C ALA A 32 4.87 7.99 -17.43
N ALA A 33 4.75 6.69 -17.69
CA ALA A 33 5.90 5.78 -17.76
C ALA A 33 6.88 6.19 -18.86
N ALA A 34 6.38 6.63 -20.03
CA ALA A 34 7.21 7.16 -21.11
C ALA A 34 7.97 8.44 -20.71
N LEU A 35 7.50 9.19 -19.71
CA LEU A 35 8.21 10.32 -19.09
C LEU A 35 9.22 9.90 -18.00
N GLY A 36 9.41 8.59 -17.77
CA GLY A 36 10.37 8.05 -16.82
C GLY A 36 9.85 7.84 -15.40
N LEU A 37 8.55 8.05 -15.13
CA LEU A 37 7.98 7.74 -13.81
C LEU A 37 7.92 6.21 -13.60
N LYS A 38 8.08 5.74 -12.35
CA LYS A 38 8.31 4.32 -12.04
C LYS A 38 7.30 3.72 -11.06
N ALA A 39 6.38 4.51 -10.53
CA ALA A 39 5.38 4.01 -9.62
C ALA A 39 4.04 4.74 -9.79
N VAL A 40 2.95 4.04 -9.49
CA VAL A 40 1.57 4.53 -9.58
C VAL A 40 0.99 4.63 -8.18
N THR A 41 0.31 5.74 -7.86
CA THR A 41 -0.45 5.82 -6.61
C THR A 41 -1.90 5.43 -6.83
N ILE A 42 -2.42 4.57 -5.95
CA ILE A 42 -3.81 4.09 -5.94
C ILE A 42 -4.35 4.03 -4.52
N CYS A 43 -5.67 3.91 -4.38
CA CYS A 43 -6.31 3.55 -3.11
C CYS A 43 -6.39 2.03 -2.91
N GLY A 44 -6.68 1.60 -1.68
CA GLY A 44 -6.86 0.19 -1.32
C GLY A 44 -8.16 -0.45 -1.84
N SER A 45 -8.98 0.31 -2.55
CA SER A 45 -10.20 -0.16 -3.22
C SER A 45 -10.46 0.62 -4.50
N TRP A 46 -11.34 0.12 -5.36
CA TRP A 46 -11.79 0.79 -6.56
C TRP A 46 -13.30 1.09 -6.47
N GLY A 47 -13.62 2.30 -6.06
CA GLY A 47 -15.00 2.66 -5.75
C GLY A 47 -15.56 1.77 -4.64
N ASP A 48 -16.69 1.14 -4.88
CA ASP A 48 -17.34 0.15 -4.01
C ASP A 48 -16.80 -1.29 -4.22
N ARG A 49 -15.76 -1.45 -5.02
CA ARG A 49 -15.19 -2.75 -5.42
C ARG A 49 -13.81 -2.98 -4.82
N ASN A 50 -13.50 -4.26 -4.62
CA ASN A 50 -12.18 -4.67 -4.21
C ASN A 50 -11.20 -4.69 -5.40
N LEU A 51 -9.90 -4.74 -5.09
CA LEU A 51 -8.83 -4.73 -6.09
C LEU A 51 -8.77 -5.99 -6.98
N ASP A 52 -9.58 -7.01 -6.71
CA ASP A 52 -9.73 -8.22 -7.52
C ASP A 52 -10.89 -8.15 -8.55
N ALA A 53 -11.51 -6.99 -8.71
CA ALA A 53 -12.53 -6.77 -9.73
C ALA A 53 -11.95 -6.98 -11.14
N TYR A 54 -12.62 -7.76 -11.97
CA TYR A 54 -12.13 -8.10 -13.32
C TYR A 54 -11.97 -6.89 -14.23
N GLU A 55 -12.74 -5.85 -13.99
CA GLU A 55 -12.64 -4.57 -14.71
C GLU A 55 -11.28 -3.88 -14.52
N LEU A 56 -10.57 -4.18 -13.43
CA LEU A 56 -9.22 -3.67 -13.16
C LEU A 56 -8.11 -4.43 -13.92
N PHE A 57 -8.41 -5.59 -14.51
CA PHE A 57 -7.39 -6.44 -15.10
C PHE A 57 -6.60 -5.78 -16.23
N PRO A 58 -7.22 -4.98 -17.13
CA PRO A 58 -6.46 -4.22 -18.14
C PRO A 58 -5.45 -3.25 -17.52
N PHE A 59 -5.78 -2.69 -16.36
CA PHE A 59 -4.88 -1.79 -15.63
C PHE A 59 -3.72 -2.56 -14.97
N TRP A 60 -4.00 -3.72 -14.34
CA TRP A 60 -2.95 -4.59 -13.80
C TRP A 60 -1.99 -5.09 -14.89
N GLU A 61 -2.51 -5.46 -16.05
CA GLU A 61 -1.72 -5.87 -17.21
C GLU A 61 -0.79 -4.74 -17.68
N ALA A 62 -1.31 -3.53 -17.85
CA ALA A 62 -0.52 -2.37 -18.26
C ALA A 62 0.60 -2.04 -17.27
N VAL A 63 0.30 -1.98 -15.98
CA VAL A 63 1.28 -1.67 -14.93
C VAL A 63 2.34 -2.76 -14.82
N SER A 64 1.94 -4.04 -14.86
CA SER A 64 2.85 -5.18 -14.83
C SER A 64 3.75 -5.20 -16.08
N GLY A 65 3.19 -4.93 -17.26
CA GLY A 65 3.93 -4.89 -18.52
C GLY A 65 4.96 -3.76 -18.61
N LEU A 66 4.74 -2.66 -17.89
CA LEU A 66 5.64 -1.51 -17.81
C LEU A 66 6.63 -1.60 -16.62
N ASP A 67 6.61 -2.68 -15.86
CA ASP A 67 7.44 -2.89 -14.65
C ASP A 67 7.34 -1.73 -13.62
N LEU A 68 6.13 -1.26 -13.38
CA LEU A 68 5.85 -0.20 -12.41
C LEU A 68 5.48 -0.78 -11.05
N ALA A 69 5.82 -0.05 -9.99
CA ALA A 69 5.40 -0.38 -8.62
C ALA A 69 4.13 0.41 -8.23
N PHE A 70 3.46 -0.03 -7.17
CA PHE A 70 2.33 0.70 -6.58
C PHE A 70 2.70 1.34 -5.25
N SER A 71 2.27 2.59 -5.10
CA SER A 71 2.10 3.28 -3.83
C SER A 71 0.63 3.21 -3.46
N VAL A 72 0.26 2.41 -2.46
CA VAL A 72 -1.12 2.32 -1.97
C VAL A 72 -1.28 3.30 -0.82
N HIS A 73 -2.09 4.32 -1.07
CA HIS A 73 -2.35 5.37 -0.10
C HIS A 73 -3.83 5.72 -0.10
N ASN A 74 -4.51 5.45 1.00
CA ASN A 74 -5.92 5.80 1.14
C ASN A 74 -6.07 7.31 1.37
N HIS A 75 -7.23 7.82 1.02
CA HIS A 75 -7.58 9.22 1.25
C HIS A 75 -8.70 9.30 2.29
N THR A 76 -8.57 10.24 3.21
CA THR A 76 -9.68 10.62 4.09
C THR A 76 -10.74 11.44 3.35
N GLN A 77 -10.46 11.86 2.12
CA GLN A 77 -11.24 12.80 1.32
C GLN A 77 -11.95 12.15 0.14
N GLY A 78 -12.41 10.94 0.26
CA GLY A 78 -13.41 10.42 -0.69
C GLY A 78 -14.78 11.15 -0.54
N HIS A 79 -14.78 12.37 -0.01
CA HIS A 79 -15.97 13.09 0.36
C HIS A 79 -16.24 14.22 -0.63
N ARG A 80 -17.36 14.16 -1.32
CA ARG A 80 -17.96 15.34 -1.90
C ARG A 80 -18.55 16.17 -0.75
N GLY A 81 -17.84 17.19 -0.30
CA GLY A 81 -18.36 18.08 0.71
C GLY A 81 -17.38 18.33 1.85
N THR A 82 -17.89 18.71 2.98
CA THR A 82 -17.07 19.02 4.16
C THR A 82 -16.54 17.75 4.82
N MET A 83 -15.53 17.89 5.64
CA MET A 83 -14.93 16.84 6.49
C MET A 83 -15.97 16.02 7.31
N TYR A 84 -17.24 16.38 7.27
CA TYR A 84 -18.35 15.76 8.00
C TYR A 84 -19.45 15.22 7.07
N ASP A 85 -19.29 15.29 5.75
CA ASP A 85 -20.23 14.69 4.82
C ASP A 85 -19.93 13.20 4.71
N HIS A 86 -20.79 12.37 5.30
CA HIS A 86 -20.65 10.92 5.41
C HIS A 86 -20.97 10.16 4.11
N GLN A 87 -21.20 10.85 3.01
CA GLN A 87 -21.39 10.23 1.71
C GLN A 87 -20.02 10.11 1.02
N THR A 88 -19.34 9.02 1.28
CA THR A 88 -18.14 8.68 0.53
C THR A 88 -18.52 8.20 -0.86
N GLU A 89 -17.91 8.77 -1.87
CA GLU A 89 -18.00 8.25 -3.25
C GLU A 89 -17.36 6.86 -3.34
N TYR A 90 -16.46 6.54 -2.38
CA TYR A 90 -15.72 5.29 -2.26
C TYR A 90 -15.76 4.78 -0.82
N PRO A 91 -16.68 3.85 -0.50
CA PRO A 91 -16.81 3.31 0.85
C PRO A 91 -15.61 2.44 1.21
N MET A 92 -14.60 3.04 1.84
CA MET A 92 -13.53 2.32 2.50
C MET A 92 -13.98 1.96 3.91
N VAL A 93 -14.22 0.68 4.16
CA VAL A 93 -14.91 0.18 5.36
C VAL A 93 -14.22 0.61 6.64
N GLY A 94 -12.90 0.51 6.71
CA GLY A 94 -12.12 0.90 7.89
C GLY A 94 -12.10 2.41 8.05
N THR A 95 -11.67 3.13 7.03
CA THR A 95 -11.55 4.59 7.06
C THR A 95 -12.89 5.26 7.37
N GLU A 96 -13.98 4.85 6.73
CA GLU A 96 -15.29 5.42 6.99
C GLU A 96 -15.75 5.22 8.45
N ARG A 97 -15.58 4.01 8.98
CA ARG A 97 -16.01 3.69 10.35
C ARG A 97 -15.25 4.46 11.41
N PHE A 98 -13.93 4.54 11.27
CA PHE A 98 -13.10 5.25 12.23
C PHE A 98 -13.20 6.78 12.09
N HIS A 99 -13.45 7.28 10.90
CA HIS A 99 -13.70 8.70 10.69
C HIS A 99 -14.92 9.20 11.49
N ARG A 100 -15.97 8.39 11.61
CA ARG A 100 -17.13 8.69 12.46
C ARG A 100 -16.81 8.81 13.95
N LEU A 101 -15.66 8.27 14.38
CA LEU A 101 -15.17 8.41 15.74
C LEU A 101 -14.22 9.59 15.91
N HIS A 102 -13.97 10.38 14.86
CA HIS A 102 -12.98 11.45 14.80
C HIS A 102 -11.55 10.97 15.16
N ILE A 103 -11.28 9.68 15.00
CA ILE A 103 -9.98 9.06 15.14
C ILE A 103 -9.64 8.36 13.83
N GLY A 104 -8.63 8.66 13.36
CA GLY A 104 -7.97 8.04 12.53
C GLY A 104 -7.88 7.36 11.32
N THR A 105 -7.20 7.99 10.50
CA THR A 105 -6.60 7.47 9.29
C THR A 105 -5.86 6.16 9.57
N TYR A 106 -4.99 6.12 10.55
CA TYR A 106 -4.11 5.00 10.88
C TYR A 106 -4.84 3.66 11.08
N LEU A 107 -5.84 3.61 11.96
CA LEU A 107 -6.61 2.39 12.20
C LEU A 107 -7.48 2.03 10.99
N GLY A 108 -8.08 3.02 10.37
CA GLY A 108 -8.94 2.84 9.20
C GLY A 108 -8.16 2.28 8.01
N PHE A 109 -7.01 2.87 7.71
CA PHE A 109 -6.16 2.43 6.60
C PHE A 109 -5.68 0.99 6.77
N GLY A 110 -5.26 0.59 7.97
CA GLY A 110 -4.82 -0.78 8.22
C GLY A 110 -5.91 -1.84 7.96
N LEU A 111 -7.18 -1.53 8.27
CA LEU A 111 -8.31 -2.41 7.94
C LEU A 111 -8.58 -2.43 6.42
N ASP A 112 -8.57 -1.29 5.77
CA ASP A 112 -8.77 -1.19 4.33
C ASP A 112 -7.65 -1.92 3.56
N TYR A 113 -6.40 -1.80 4.01
CA TYR A 113 -5.26 -2.52 3.43
C TYR A 113 -5.33 -4.03 3.69
N THR A 114 -5.93 -4.46 4.81
CA THR A 114 -6.23 -5.88 5.04
C THR A 114 -7.19 -6.41 3.96
N VAL A 115 -8.24 -5.65 3.62
CA VAL A 115 -9.16 -6.00 2.53
C VAL A 115 -8.43 -6.00 1.18
N ALA A 116 -7.60 -4.98 0.90
CA ALA A 116 -6.82 -4.91 -0.31
C ALA A 116 -5.88 -6.12 -0.48
N CYS A 117 -5.14 -6.49 0.57
CA CYS A 117 -4.28 -7.69 0.55
C CYS A 117 -5.07 -8.98 0.34
N ALA A 118 -6.24 -9.13 0.95
CA ALA A 118 -7.11 -10.27 0.73
C ALA A 118 -7.58 -10.34 -0.73
N ALA A 119 -7.98 -9.23 -1.32
CA ALA A 119 -8.36 -9.15 -2.72
C ALA A 119 -7.20 -9.49 -3.66
N LEU A 120 -6.02 -8.94 -3.43
CA LEU A 120 -4.84 -9.19 -4.24
C LEU A 120 -4.38 -10.65 -4.19
N THR A 121 -4.47 -11.30 -3.03
CA THR A 121 -4.03 -12.68 -2.80
C THR A 121 -5.14 -13.69 -3.07
N LEU A 122 -6.16 -13.77 -2.20
CA LEU A 122 -7.27 -14.72 -2.33
C LEU A 122 -8.08 -14.49 -3.61
N GLY A 123 -8.18 -13.24 -4.05
CA GLY A 123 -8.78 -12.85 -5.32
C GLY A 123 -7.96 -13.24 -6.56
N GLY A 124 -6.72 -13.74 -6.41
CA GLY A 124 -5.90 -14.30 -7.48
C GLY A 124 -5.17 -13.28 -8.37
N VAL A 125 -5.18 -12.00 -8.02
CA VAL A 125 -4.52 -10.94 -8.81
C VAL A 125 -3.00 -11.17 -8.90
N LEU A 126 -2.36 -11.48 -7.77
CA LEU A 126 -0.90 -11.68 -7.73
C LEU A 126 -0.44 -12.97 -8.42
N ASP A 127 -1.27 -13.99 -8.50
CA ASP A 127 -0.95 -15.19 -9.32
C ASP A 127 -1.05 -14.89 -10.82
N GLN A 128 -2.00 -14.06 -11.21
CA GLN A 128 -2.19 -13.70 -12.63
C GLN A 128 -1.17 -12.65 -13.11
N PHE A 129 -0.79 -11.73 -12.23
CA PHE A 129 0.16 -10.65 -12.52
C PHE A 129 1.35 -10.67 -11.55
N PRO A 130 2.26 -11.65 -11.67
CA PRO A 130 3.35 -11.86 -10.71
C PRO A 130 4.43 -10.77 -10.72
N GLY A 131 4.38 -9.83 -11.65
CA GLY A 131 5.24 -8.66 -11.69
C GLY A 131 4.79 -7.50 -10.82
N LEU A 132 3.57 -7.53 -10.29
CA LEU A 132 3.03 -6.44 -9.47
C LEU A 132 3.73 -6.36 -8.10
N ARG A 133 4.00 -5.13 -7.66
CA ARG A 133 4.61 -4.81 -6.35
C ARG A 133 3.87 -3.65 -5.71
N PHE A 134 3.55 -3.79 -4.43
CA PHE A 134 2.75 -2.83 -3.68
C PHE A 134 3.49 -2.36 -2.43
N THR A 135 3.46 -1.06 -2.18
CA THR A 135 3.92 -0.48 -0.91
C THR A 135 2.76 0.29 -0.28
N PHE A 136 2.40 -0.08 0.95
CA PHE A 136 1.30 0.51 1.70
C PHE A 136 1.83 1.58 2.65
N PHE A 137 1.21 2.76 2.61
CA PHE A 137 1.66 3.93 3.37
C PHE A 137 0.64 4.35 4.43
N GLU A 138 1.12 5.02 5.48
CA GLU A 138 0.32 5.68 6.51
C GLU A 138 -0.61 4.76 7.35
N ALA A 139 -0.22 3.50 7.52
CA ALA A 139 -0.94 2.55 8.38
C ALA A 139 -0.03 1.77 9.34
N GLY A 140 1.26 2.10 9.34
CA GLY A 140 2.27 1.29 10.01
C GLY A 140 2.39 -0.12 9.42
N ALA A 141 2.98 -1.03 10.19
CA ALA A 141 3.28 -2.39 9.75
C ALA A 141 2.51 -3.49 10.52
N THR A 142 1.99 -3.20 11.68
CA THR A 142 1.33 -4.20 12.54
C THR A 142 0.08 -4.82 11.92
N TRP A 143 -0.66 -4.09 11.09
CA TRP A 143 -1.82 -4.58 10.36
C TRP A 143 -1.49 -5.74 9.42
N MET A 144 -0.28 -5.73 8.84
CA MET A 144 0.17 -6.74 7.87
C MET A 144 0.23 -8.13 8.48
N SER A 145 0.62 -8.23 9.77
CA SER A 145 0.57 -9.49 10.52
C SER A 145 -0.83 -10.06 10.62
N TYR A 146 -1.81 -9.21 10.93
CA TYR A 146 -3.21 -9.62 10.98
C TYR A 146 -3.72 -10.05 9.59
N ALA A 147 -3.40 -9.29 8.55
CA ALA A 147 -3.78 -9.60 7.17
C ALA A 147 -3.24 -10.97 6.73
N MET A 148 -1.95 -11.24 6.96
CA MET A 148 -1.32 -12.52 6.60
C MET A 148 -1.97 -13.71 7.31
N HIS A 149 -2.13 -13.64 8.63
CA HIS A 149 -2.72 -14.75 9.39
C HIS A 149 -4.19 -14.95 9.06
N GLY A 150 -4.95 -13.88 8.89
CA GLY A 150 -6.36 -13.95 8.51
C GLY A 150 -6.55 -14.54 7.12
N ALA A 151 -5.79 -14.10 6.14
CA ALA A 151 -5.86 -14.60 4.77
C ALA A 151 -5.43 -16.07 4.67
N ASP A 152 -4.36 -16.48 5.37
CA ASP A 152 -3.95 -17.87 5.44
C ASP A 152 -5.04 -18.78 6.03
N ARG A 153 -5.66 -18.33 7.14
CA ARG A 153 -6.74 -19.07 7.75
C ARG A 153 -7.93 -19.23 6.80
N SER A 154 -8.34 -18.15 6.13
CA SER A 154 -9.42 -18.20 5.14
C SER A 154 -9.07 -19.12 3.97
N PHE A 155 -7.83 -19.06 3.49
CA PHE A 155 -7.33 -19.94 2.44
C PHE A 155 -7.47 -21.43 2.79
N PHE A 156 -7.19 -21.82 4.02
CA PHE A 156 -7.32 -23.23 4.46
C PHE A 156 -8.76 -23.64 4.68
N ILE A 157 -9.59 -22.78 5.24
CA ILE A 157 -10.98 -23.12 5.61
C ILE A 157 -11.92 -23.00 4.40
N GLU A 158 -11.73 -21.95 3.60
CA GLU A 158 -12.63 -21.57 2.51
C GLU A 158 -11.96 -21.76 1.14
N ARG A 159 -11.20 -22.85 1.00
CA ARG A 159 -10.38 -23.12 -0.17
C ARG A 159 -11.12 -23.01 -1.49
N ALA A 160 -12.40 -23.38 -1.52
CA ALA A 160 -13.24 -23.33 -2.72
C ALA A 160 -13.57 -21.90 -3.18
N CYS A 161 -13.45 -20.92 -2.29
CA CYS A 161 -13.70 -19.51 -2.59
C CYS A 161 -12.42 -18.76 -3.01
N SER A 162 -11.26 -19.37 -2.79
CA SER A 162 -9.98 -18.76 -3.17
C SER A 162 -9.67 -18.97 -4.65
N ARG A 163 -9.25 -17.91 -5.33
CA ARG A 163 -8.79 -17.96 -6.72
C ARG A 163 -7.27 -18.18 -6.85
N THR A 164 -6.55 -18.21 -5.74
CA THR A 164 -5.12 -18.54 -5.71
C THR A 164 -4.85 -19.97 -5.31
N ASN A 165 -3.74 -20.53 -5.75
CA ASN A 165 -3.18 -21.81 -5.26
C ASN A 165 -2.00 -21.61 -4.31
N THR A 166 -1.48 -20.38 -4.22
CA THR A 166 -0.35 -20.01 -3.38
C THR A 166 -0.86 -19.53 -2.03
N ARG A 167 -0.14 -19.83 -0.98
CA ARG A 167 -0.47 -19.37 0.37
C ARG A 167 -0.44 -17.83 0.43
N PRO A 168 -1.50 -17.16 0.93
CA PRO A 168 -1.58 -15.71 0.92
C PRO A 168 -0.42 -15.00 1.60
N SER A 169 0.06 -15.48 2.75
CA SER A 169 1.22 -14.88 3.42
C SER A 169 2.49 -14.92 2.57
N GLU A 170 2.69 -15.97 1.77
CA GLU A 170 3.83 -16.05 0.84
C GLU A 170 3.72 -15.01 -0.28
N LEU A 171 2.51 -14.78 -0.80
CA LEU A 171 2.26 -13.74 -1.78
C LEU A 171 2.47 -12.34 -1.19
N ILE A 172 1.95 -12.09 0.02
CA ILE A 172 2.12 -10.81 0.70
C ILE A 172 3.61 -10.50 0.91
N LEU A 173 4.37 -11.45 1.46
CA LEU A 173 5.81 -11.27 1.68
C LEU A 173 6.63 -11.12 0.38
N ARG A 174 6.14 -11.65 -0.72
CA ARG A 174 6.81 -11.54 -2.03
C ARG A 174 6.51 -10.22 -2.76
N HIS A 175 5.31 -9.68 -2.59
CA HIS A 175 4.78 -8.61 -3.44
C HIS A 175 4.45 -7.31 -2.69
N CYS A 176 4.37 -7.35 -1.36
CA CYS A 176 3.91 -6.23 -0.57
C CYS A 176 4.97 -5.74 0.41
N MET A 177 5.07 -4.43 0.53
CA MET A 177 5.84 -3.72 1.56
C MET A 177 4.89 -2.80 2.32
N THR A 178 5.29 -2.37 3.51
CA THR A 178 4.54 -1.36 4.27
C THR A 178 5.48 -0.37 4.94
N ALA A 179 5.04 0.90 5.00
CA ALA A 179 5.77 1.92 5.72
C ALA A 179 5.56 1.73 7.23
N ILE A 180 6.67 1.69 7.97
CA ILE A 180 6.67 1.57 9.42
C ILE A 180 6.49 2.92 10.10
N GLU A 181 5.93 2.88 11.30
CA GLU A 181 5.91 3.97 12.24
C GLU A 181 6.92 3.73 13.37
N ASN A 182 7.59 4.79 13.86
CA ASN A 182 8.63 4.64 14.88
C ASN A 182 8.12 4.20 16.25
N VAL A 183 6.80 4.27 16.48
CA VAL A 183 6.15 3.83 17.73
C VAL A 183 5.78 2.34 17.75
N GLU A 184 5.97 1.65 16.62
CA GLU A 184 5.62 0.24 16.49
C GLU A 184 6.67 -0.71 17.10
N PRO A 185 6.28 -1.94 17.46
CA PRO A 185 7.18 -2.97 17.99
C PRO A 185 8.04 -3.58 16.87
N LEU A 186 8.85 -2.75 16.20
CA LEU A 186 9.58 -3.08 14.99
C LEU A 186 10.51 -4.29 15.15
N GLU A 187 11.18 -4.41 16.30
CA GLU A 187 12.05 -5.54 16.60
C GLU A 187 11.29 -6.87 16.61
N GLN A 188 10.05 -6.87 17.11
CA GLN A 188 9.21 -8.06 17.12
C GLN A 188 8.73 -8.42 15.71
N LEU A 189 8.36 -7.42 14.92
CA LEU A 189 7.95 -7.61 13.53
C LEU A 189 9.10 -8.20 12.70
N ILE A 190 10.30 -7.64 12.82
CA ILE A 190 11.51 -8.13 12.14
C ILE A 190 11.87 -9.53 12.59
N ALA A 191 11.79 -9.83 13.89
CA ALA A 191 12.10 -11.17 14.40
C ALA A 191 11.17 -12.26 13.82
N VAL A 192 9.94 -11.90 13.44
CA VAL A 192 8.96 -12.85 12.90
C VAL A 192 8.98 -12.92 11.38
N TYR A 193 9.13 -11.79 10.69
CA TYR A 193 8.92 -11.68 9.24
C TYR A 193 10.17 -11.25 8.47
N GLY A 194 11.26 -10.88 9.16
CA GLY A 194 12.44 -10.24 8.55
C GLY A 194 12.21 -8.77 8.28
N ALA A 195 13.22 -8.09 7.71
CA ALA A 195 13.21 -6.67 7.45
C ALA A 195 12.87 -6.30 5.99
N ASP A 196 12.76 -7.29 5.10
CA ASP A 196 12.65 -7.07 3.64
C ASP A 196 11.33 -6.40 3.20
N ASN A 197 10.29 -6.47 4.03
CA ASN A 197 8.96 -5.96 3.71
C ASN A 197 8.63 -4.61 4.38
N TYR A 198 9.62 -3.96 4.99
CA TYR A 198 9.42 -2.70 5.69
C TYR A 198 10.22 -1.57 5.05
N VAL A 199 9.57 -0.41 4.94
CA VAL A 199 10.20 0.84 4.48
C VAL A 199 9.89 1.95 5.46
N ILE A 200 10.65 3.03 5.41
CA ILE A 200 10.39 4.23 6.21
C ILE A 200 9.57 5.22 5.39
N GLY A 201 8.58 5.85 6.02
CA GLY A 201 7.84 6.98 5.50
C GLY A 201 7.90 8.16 6.44
N THR A 202 7.96 9.39 5.93
CA THR A 202 7.99 10.61 6.75
C THR A 202 6.69 11.39 6.68
N ASP A 203 5.88 11.15 5.66
CA ASP A 203 4.66 11.89 5.37
C ASP A 203 4.88 13.42 5.29
N PHE A 204 6.10 13.85 4.90
CA PHE A 204 6.41 15.27 4.78
C PHE A 204 5.64 15.90 3.61
N PRO A 205 5.01 17.08 3.76
CA PRO A 205 5.06 18.03 4.90
C PRO A 205 3.83 17.99 5.84
N HIS A 206 3.21 16.83 6.00
CA HIS A 206 2.03 16.68 6.85
C HIS A 206 2.32 17.06 8.32
N PRO A 207 1.33 17.51 9.13
CA PRO A 207 1.55 17.93 10.52
C PRO A 207 2.15 16.86 11.43
N GLU A 208 1.90 15.60 11.16
CA GLU A 208 2.45 14.45 11.89
C GLU A 208 3.98 14.38 11.78
N PHE A 209 4.54 14.79 10.65
CA PHE A 209 5.99 14.87 10.46
C PHE A 209 6.68 15.73 11.53
N GLN A 210 6.01 16.75 12.03
CA GLN A 210 6.57 17.61 13.10
C GLN A 210 6.79 16.84 14.41
N ARG A 211 6.11 15.72 14.59
CA ARG A 211 6.26 14.82 15.73
C ARG A 211 7.32 13.74 15.50
N LEU A 212 7.69 13.51 14.24
CA LEU A 212 8.64 12.49 13.81
C LEU A 212 9.77 13.10 12.95
N PRO A 213 10.42 14.20 13.36
CA PRO A 213 11.35 14.95 12.52
C PRO A 213 12.61 14.15 12.16
N ASN A 214 12.86 13.03 12.82
CA ASN A 214 14.08 12.24 12.71
C ASN A 214 13.80 10.78 12.36
N ALA A 215 12.78 10.49 11.54
CA ALA A 215 12.37 9.12 11.24
C ALA A 215 13.54 8.22 10.79
N SER A 216 14.46 8.72 9.98
CA SER A 216 15.66 7.96 9.57
C SER A 216 16.65 7.75 10.72
N THR A 217 16.88 8.77 11.56
CA THR A 217 17.77 8.65 12.74
C THR A 217 17.16 7.72 13.79
N ASP A 218 15.86 7.69 13.95
CA ASP A 218 15.19 6.75 14.84
C ASP A 218 15.46 5.29 14.46
N ILE A 219 15.64 4.99 13.17
CA ILE A 219 16.06 3.66 12.72
C ILE A 219 17.58 3.47 12.87
N THR A 220 18.40 4.44 12.45
CA THR A 220 19.86 4.31 12.56
C THR A 220 20.36 4.16 13.98
N ASP A 221 19.72 4.83 14.93
CA ASP A 221 20.10 4.84 16.34
C ASP A 221 19.55 3.65 17.14
N LYS A 222 18.63 2.85 16.57
CA LYS A 222 18.15 1.63 17.24
C LYS A 222 19.27 0.60 17.37
N SER A 223 19.81 0.44 18.58
CA SER A 223 20.87 -0.52 18.89
C SER A 223 20.42 -1.98 18.80
N SER A 224 19.11 -2.23 18.86
CA SER A 224 18.48 -3.55 18.77
C SER A 224 18.41 -4.11 17.36
N LEU A 225 18.58 -3.27 16.32
CA LEU A 225 18.55 -3.69 14.93
C LEU A 225 19.97 -3.92 14.40
N SER A 226 20.10 -4.97 13.58
CA SER A 226 21.36 -5.22 12.85
C SER A 226 21.61 -4.13 11.78
N ALA A 227 22.88 -3.97 11.38
CA ALA A 227 23.22 -3.06 10.28
C ALA A 227 22.55 -3.46 8.96
N GLU A 228 22.34 -4.76 8.73
CA GLU A 228 21.65 -5.30 7.55
C GLU A 228 20.17 -4.92 7.57
N ASP A 229 19.46 -5.11 8.70
CA ASP A 229 18.05 -4.76 8.82
C ASP A 229 17.84 -3.26 8.63
N LYS A 230 18.71 -2.43 9.23
CA LYS A 230 18.67 -0.98 9.02
C LYS A 230 18.82 -0.59 7.56
N ALA A 231 19.78 -1.21 6.85
CA ALA A 231 20.00 -0.93 5.45
C ALA A 231 18.77 -1.31 4.60
N LYS A 232 18.12 -2.45 4.88
CA LYS A 232 16.89 -2.87 4.19
C LYS A 232 15.74 -1.89 4.37
N ILE A 233 15.55 -1.38 5.59
CA ILE A 233 14.45 -0.46 5.92
C ILE A 233 14.67 0.94 5.33
N LEU A 234 15.92 1.38 5.26
CA LEU A 234 16.28 2.74 4.83
C LEU A 234 16.48 2.85 3.30
N GLY A 235 16.64 1.73 2.59
CA GLY A 235 16.83 1.66 1.13
C GLY A 235 18.29 1.63 0.73
#